data_46ddc2e2d7a1cc0fe3c4dc4d5580ce8c
#
_entry.id   46ddc2e2d7a1cc0fe3c4dc4d5580ce8c
#
_cell.length_a   1.000
_cell.length_b   1.000
_cell.length_c   1.000
_cell.angle_alpha   90.00
_cell.angle_beta   90.00
_cell.angle_gamma   90.00
#
_symmetry.space_group_name_H-M   'P 1'
#
loop_
_entity.id
_entity.type
_entity.pdbx_description
1 polymer ?
#
loop_
_entity_poly.entity_id
_entity_poly.type
_entity_poly.pdbx_seq_one_letter_code
_entity_poly.pdbx_strand_id
1 'polypeptide(L)'
;MSTITYHDDKALWTELLPGGNHWSGRIQRGTVLQFKALGAQANVSLFCVNSEDKLERFNMPDSLKAQHTAFLSTGHVLYSDLGRVMASIVHDDHGWSDALCGPSRTEQIQKQFGTQTFQDTRNEMFRSGRDSLLLEMTKYSFCLLYTSPSPRDVE
;
A
#
# COMPACT_ATOMS: atom_id res chain seq x y z
N MET A 1 4.44 19.29 -21.49
CA MET A 1 3.94 18.36 -20.46
C MET A 1 2.45 18.57 -20.38
N SER A 2 1.65 17.59 -20.74
CA SER A 2 0.21 17.67 -20.59
C SER A 2 -0.13 17.45 -19.11
N THR A 3 -0.69 18.47 -18.46
CA THR A 3 -1.22 18.35 -17.11
C THR A 3 -2.41 17.42 -17.15
N ILE A 4 -2.31 16.27 -16.53
CA ILE A 4 -3.45 15.35 -16.41
C ILE A 4 -4.36 15.91 -15.31
N THR A 5 -5.48 16.48 -15.70
CA THR A 5 -6.50 16.95 -14.76
C THR A 5 -7.45 15.78 -14.47
N TYR A 6 -7.46 15.32 -13.23
CA TYR A 6 -8.38 14.28 -12.78
C TYR A 6 -9.68 14.92 -12.34
N HIS A 7 -10.80 14.50 -12.97
CA HIS A 7 -12.14 14.94 -12.60
C HIS A 7 -12.81 13.87 -11.75
N ASP A 8 -13.26 14.22 -10.56
CA ASP A 8 -13.99 13.32 -9.64
C ASP A 8 -15.30 12.79 -10.29
N ASP A 9 -15.88 13.53 -11.22
CA ASP A 9 -17.08 13.18 -11.99
C ASP A 9 -16.89 12.02 -12.98
N LYS A 10 -15.66 11.60 -13.25
CA LYS A 10 -15.32 10.45 -14.09
C LYS A 10 -14.85 9.23 -13.29
N ALA A 11 -14.93 9.27 -11.99
CA ALA A 11 -14.54 8.14 -11.15
C ALA A 11 -15.49 6.95 -11.40
N LEU A 12 -14.91 5.79 -11.74
CA LEU A 12 -15.67 4.54 -11.89
C LEU A 12 -16.16 4.03 -10.54
N TRP A 13 -15.44 4.36 -9.49
CA TRP A 13 -15.73 3.92 -8.14
C TRP A 13 -15.02 4.84 -7.14
N THR A 14 -15.66 5.11 -6.02
CA THR A 14 -15.10 5.92 -4.93
C THR A 14 -15.50 5.31 -3.59
N GLU A 15 -14.56 5.20 -2.68
CA GLU A 15 -14.80 4.72 -1.33
C GLU A 15 -14.10 5.59 -0.30
N LEU A 16 -14.80 5.86 0.80
CA LEU A 16 -14.23 6.52 1.96
C LEU A 16 -13.59 5.47 2.87
N LEU A 17 -12.28 5.59 3.08
CA LEU A 17 -11.52 4.72 3.96
C LEU A 17 -11.22 5.45 5.28
N PRO A 18 -11.97 5.21 6.35
CA PRO A 18 -11.68 5.77 7.67
C PRO A 18 -10.34 5.29 8.22
N GLY A 19 -9.76 6.05 9.16
CA GLY A 19 -8.53 5.67 9.85
C GLY A 19 -8.63 4.29 10.51
N GLY A 20 -7.58 3.48 10.37
CA GLY A 20 -7.52 2.11 10.87
C GLY A 20 -8.17 1.05 9.97
N ASN A 21 -8.91 1.46 8.96
CA ASN A 21 -9.51 0.53 8.01
C ASN A 21 -8.53 0.13 6.91
N HIS A 22 -8.90 -0.90 6.17
CA HIS A 22 -8.12 -1.46 5.08
C HIS A 22 -9.05 -1.85 3.92
N TRP A 23 -8.48 -1.86 2.73
CA TRP A 23 -9.18 -2.22 1.52
C TRP A 23 -8.25 -3.01 0.59
N SER A 24 -8.83 -3.90 -0.18
CA SER A 24 -8.13 -4.57 -1.27
C SER A 24 -9.04 -4.77 -2.46
N GLY A 25 -8.48 -4.75 -3.66
CA GLY A 25 -9.24 -4.93 -4.87
C GLY A 25 -8.35 -5.25 -6.06
N ARG A 26 -8.96 -5.81 -7.10
CA ARG A 26 -8.30 -6.01 -8.39
C ARG A 26 -8.45 -4.78 -9.23
N ILE A 27 -7.33 -4.27 -9.72
CA ILE A 27 -7.28 -3.11 -10.61
C ILE A 27 -6.80 -3.59 -11.98
N GLN A 28 -7.54 -3.27 -13.01
CA GLN A 28 -7.20 -3.62 -14.38
C GLN A 28 -6.10 -2.70 -14.92
N ARG A 29 -5.31 -3.23 -15.85
CA ARG A 29 -4.30 -2.45 -16.56
C ARG A 29 -4.93 -1.25 -17.27
N GLY A 30 -4.29 -0.09 -17.15
CA GLY A 30 -4.79 1.17 -17.72
C GLY A 30 -5.78 1.91 -16.83
N THR A 31 -6.09 1.38 -15.63
CA THR A 31 -6.87 2.09 -14.61
C THR A 31 -5.95 2.97 -13.76
N VAL A 32 -6.44 4.14 -13.38
CA VAL A 32 -5.77 5.03 -12.43
C VAL A 32 -6.41 4.86 -11.05
N LEU A 33 -5.58 4.60 -10.05
CA LEU A 33 -5.96 4.60 -8.65
C LEU A 33 -5.54 5.92 -8.03
N GLN A 34 -6.49 6.66 -7.48
CA GLN A 34 -6.24 7.93 -6.82
C GLN A 34 -6.47 7.80 -5.31
N PHE A 35 -5.52 8.30 -4.53
CA PHE A 35 -5.66 8.48 -3.09
C PHE A 35 -5.82 9.97 -2.79
N LYS A 36 -6.89 10.33 -2.09
CA LYS A 36 -7.18 11.71 -1.71
C LYS A 36 -7.25 11.81 -0.20
N ALA A 37 -6.33 12.55 0.40
CA ALA A 37 -6.38 12.87 1.82
C ALA A 37 -7.50 13.87 2.10
N LEU A 38 -8.45 13.51 2.97
CA LEU A 38 -9.56 14.38 3.37
C LEU A 38 -9.26 15.15 4.65
N GLY A 39 -8.18 14.82 5.36
CA GLY A 39 -7.79 15.46 6.60
C GLY A 39 -6.29 15.53 6.78
N ALA A 40 -5.86 16.33 7.74
CA ALA A 40 -4.45 16.37 8.15
C ALA A 40 -4.02 15.01 8.72
N GLN A 41 -2.76 14.64 8.49
CA GLN A 41 -2.15 13.39 8.98
C GLN A 41 -2.73 12.09 8.38
N ALA A 42 -3.47 12.16 7.28
CA ALA A 42 -3.85 10.97 6.55
C ALA A 42 -2.60 10.26 5.99
N ASN A 43 -2.49 8.97 6.28
CA ASN A 43 -1.39 8.13 5.81
C ASN A 43 -1.97 6.81 5.28
N VAL A 44 -1.55 6.42 4.08
CA VAL A 44 -1.99 5.20 3.41
C VAL A 44 -0.77 4.36 3.07
N SER A 45 -0.79 3.10 3.47
CA SER A 45 0.20 2.10 3.04
C SER A 45 -0.36 1.30 1.88
N LEU A 46 0.35 1.27 0.76
CA LEU A 46 -0.02 0.53 -0.44
C LEU A 46 0.88 -0.69 -0.62
N PHE A 47 0.27 -1.83 -0.92
CA PHE A 47 0.96 -3.05 -1.33
C PHE A 47 0.39 -3.56 -2.65
N CYS A 48 1.26 -3.87 -3.60
CA CYS A 48 0.87 -4.32 -4.93
C CYS A 48 1.36 -5.75 -5.18
N VAL A 49 0.47 -6.58 -5.72
CA VAL A 49 0.75 -7.97 -6.11
C VAL A 49 0.15 -8.20 -7.50
N ASN A 50 0.79 -9.04 -8.30
CA ASN A 50 0.20 -9.45 -9.56
C ASN A 50 -1.00 -10.37 -9.31
N SER A 51 -2.14 -10.05 -9.90
CA SER A 51 -3.37 -10.83 -9.72
C SER A 51 -3.36 -12.18 -10.41
N GLU A 52 -2.53 -12.36 -11.43
CA GLU A 52 -2.39 -13.60 -12.21
C GLU A 52 -1.27 -14.49 -11.65
N ASP A 53 -0.15 -13.87 -11.25
CA ASP A 53 0.96 -14.54 -10.60
C ASP A 53 1.10 -14.02 -9.16
N LYS A 54 0.51 -14.72 -8.21
CA LYS A 54 0.45 -14.30 -6.80
C LYS A 54 1.81 -14.28 -6.10
N LEU A 55 2.85 -14.85 -6.70
CA LEU A 55 4.21 -14.77 -6.16
C LEU A 55 4.89 -13.47 -6.57
N GLU A 56 4.50 -12.88 -7.70
CA GLU A 56 5.04 -11.62 -8.16
C GLU A 56 4.45 -10.44 -7.38
N ARG A 57 5.30 -9.67 -6.75
CA ARG A 57 4.92 -8.54 -5.88
C ARG A 57 5.83 -7.34 -6.10
N PHE A 58 5.38 -6.20 -5.61
CA PHE A 58 6.18 -4.99 -5.57
C PHE A 58 7.49 -5.22 -4.83
N ASN A 59 8.60 -4.84 -5.47
CA ASN A 59 9.95 -4.91 -4.94
C ASN A 59 10.49 -3.48 -4.76
N MET A 60 10.55 -3.05 -3.51
CA MET A 60 11.04 -1.71 -3.16
C MET A 60 12.52 -1.53 -3.53
N PRO A 61 13.47 -2.43 -3.16
CA PRO A 61 14.87 -2.27 -3.50
C PRO A 61 15.13 -2.08 -4.99
N ASP A 62 14.50 -2.89 -5.83
CA ASP A 62 14.68 -2.80 -7.28
C ASP A 62 14.07 -1.52 -7.84
N SER A 63 12.91 -1.10 -7.31
CA SER A 63 12.26 0.13 -7.72
C SER A 63 13.11 1.37 -7.42
N LEU A 64 13.74 1.43 -6.25
CA LEU A 64 14.60 2.55 -5.87
C LEU A 64 15.93 2.51 -6.62
N LYS A 65 16.56 1.33 -6.71
CA LYS A 65 17.87 1.16 -7.37
C LYS A 65 17.80 1.45 -8.87
N ALA A 66 16.80 0.91 -9.56
CA ALA A 66 16.67 1.10 -11.00
C ALA A 66 16.45 2.56 -11.39
N GLN A 67 15.89 3.36 -10.50
CA GLN A 67 15.57 4.77 -10.73
C GLN A 67 16.52 5.73 -10.00
N HIS A 68 17.55 5.20 -9.33
CA HIS A 68 18.57 5.96 -8.59
C HIS A 68 17.97 6.97 -7.61
N THR A 69 16.89 6.59 -6.91
CA THR A 69 16.20 7.45 -5.95
C THR A 69 15.92 6.72 -4.64
N ALA A 70 15.85 7.46 -3.54
CA ALA A 70 15.31 6.97 -2.27
C ALA A 70 13.83 7.36 -2.07
N PHE A 71 13.31 8.27 -2.90
CA PHE A 71 11.97 8.82 -2.78
C PHE A 71 11.22 8.66 -4.09
N LEU A 72 10.09 7.97 -4.03
CA LEU A 72 9.22 7.80 -5.17
C LEU A 72 8.29 9.01 -5.30
N SER A 73 8.19 9.56 -6.51
CA SER A 73 7.37 10.73 -6.83
C SER A 73 6.81 10.60 -8.25
N THR A 74 6.15 11.61 -8.73
CA THR A 74 5.63 11.66 -10.12
C THR A 74 6.69 11.29 -11.15
N GLY A 75 6.33 10.37 -12.05
CA GLY A 75 7.21 9.85 -13.12
C GLY A 75 7.96 8.57 -12.73
N HIS A 76 8.02 8.21 -11.45
CA HIS A 76 8.62 6.95 -11.04
C HIS A 76 7.66 5.78 -11.21
N VAL A 77 8.24 4.58 -11.32
CA VAL A 77 7.50 3.33 -11.49
C VAL A 77 7.74 2.37 -10.32
N LEU A 78 6.77 1.50 -10.09
CA LEU A 78 6.85 0.42 -9.11
C LEU A 78 7.22 -0.86 -9.86
N TYR A 79 8.41 -1.39 -9.60
CA TYR A 79 8.87 -2.65 -10.18
C TYR A 79 8.49 -3.84 -9.30
N SER A 80 8.22 -4.96 -9.95
CA SER A 80 8.08 -6.26 -9.29
C SER A 80 9.44 -6.89 -9.02
N ASP A 81 9.45 -7.95 -8.22
CA ASP A 81 10.61 -8.82 -7.98
C ASP A 81 11.07 -9.59 -9.24
N LEU A 82 10.25 -9.64 -10.28
CA LEU A 82 10.62 -10.14 -11.60
C LEU A 82 11.08 -9.04 -12.58
N GLY A 83 11.26 -7.80 -12.11
CA GLY A 83 11.70 -6.66 -12.91
C GLY A 83 10.64 -6.10 -13.85
N ARG A 84 9.38 -6.45 -13.70
CA ARG A 84 8.27 -5.94 -14.51
C ARG A 84 7.66 -4.68 -13.86
N VAL A 85 7.19 -3.75 -14.67
CA VAL A 85 6.47 -2.56 -14.19
C VAL A 85 5.05 -2.96 -13.77
N MET A 86 4.73 -2.77 -12.51
CA MET A 86 3.40 -3.03 -11.94
C MET A 86 2.50 -1.80 -12.01
N ALA A 87 3.05 -0.63 -11.68
CA ALA A 87 2.34 0.63 -11.69
C ALA A 87 3.31 1.79 -11.93
N SER A 88 2.78 2.97 -12.26
CA SER A 88 3.55 4.20 -12.36
C SER A 88 2.85 5.31 -11.59
N ILE A 89 3.63 6.18 -10.97
CA ILE A 89 3.12 7.36 -10.26
C ILE A 89 2.94 8.46 -11.31
N VAL A 90 1.70 8.71 -11.68
CA VAL A 90 1.37 9.69 -12.74
C VAL A 90 1.19 11.10 -12.20
N HIS A 91 0.83 11.23 -10.93
CA HIS A 91 0.66 12.50 -10.24
C HIS A 91 0.88 12.35 -8.74
N ASP A 92 1.51 13.33 -8.11
CA ASP A 92 1.77 13.36 -6.68
C ASP A 92 1.87 14.83 -6.22
N ASP A 93 0.88 15.29 -5.45
CA ASP A 93 0.84 16.64 -4.87
C ASP A 93 1.71 16.74 -3.61
N HIS A 94 2.03 15.60 -2.99
CA HIS A 94 2.84 15.55 -1.77
C HIS A 94 4.35 15.68 -2.09
N GLY A 95 4.74 15.31 -3.30
CA GLY A 95 6.10 15.42 -3.81
C GLY A 95 6.97 14.19 -3.63
N TRP A 96 6.64 13.28 -2.72
CA TRP A 96 7.35 12.02 -2.54
C TRP A 96 6.56 11.00 -1.72
N SER A 97 6.82 9.73 -1.96
CA SER A 97 6.24 8.62 -1.22
C SER A 97 7.35 7.79 -0.55
N ASP A 98 7.18 7.50 0.73
CA ASP A 98 8.11 6.66 1.48
C ASP A 98 7.86 5.18 1.15
N ALA A 99 8.89 4.54 0.60
CA ALA A 99 8.87 3.12 0.29
C ALA A 99 9.63 2.26 1.33
N LEU A 100 10.27 2.88 2.32
CA LEU A 100 11.21 2.22 3.23
C LEU A 100 10.58 1.75 4.54
N CYS A 101 9.64 2.53 5.11
CA CYS A 101 9.12 2.29 6.46
C CYS A 101 8.20 1.06 6.57
N GLY A 102 7.52 0.67 5.51
CA GLY A 102 6.58 -0.44 5.52
C GLY A 102 5.36 -0.24 6.44
N PRO A 103 4.53 -1.26 6.62
CA PRO A 103 3.34 -1.18 7.48
C PRO A 103 3.71 -1.21 8.97
N SER A 104 2.85 -0.60 9.80
CA SER A 104 2.99 -0.65 11.25
C SER A 104 2.90 -2.09 11.78
N ARG A 105 3.62 -2.37 12.87
CA ARG A 105 3.61 -3.66 13.57
C ARG A 105 2.80 -3.60 14.85
N THR A 106 2.31 -4.75 15.29
CA THR A 106 1.48 -4.87 16.50
C THR A 106 2.19 -4.31 17.73
N GLU A 107 3.49 -4.57 17.90
CA GLU A 107 4.26 -4.07 19.04
C GLU A 107 4.38 -2.54 19.05
N GLN A 108 4.45 -1.91 17.86
CA GLN A 108 4.49 -0.45 17.74
C GLN A 108 3.14 0.17 18.13
N ILE A 109 2.05 -0.42 17.64
CA ILE A 109 0.69 0.03 17.98
C ILE A 109 0.43 -0.12 19.47
N GLN A 110 0.76 -1.27 20.06
CA GLN A 110 0.58 -1.51 21.49
C GLN A 110 1.39 -0.56 22.36
N LYS A 111 2.62 -0.27 21.97
CA LYS A 111 3.48 0.68 22.68
C LYS A 111 2.94 2.11 22.64
N GLN A 112 2.35 2.51 21.51
CA GLN A 112 1.92 3.89 21.27
C GLN A 112 0.49 4.14 21.75
N PHE A 113 -0.42 3.18 21.58
CA PHE A 113 -1.86 3.35 21.80
C PHE A 113 -2.45 2.38 22.86
N GLY A 114 -1.65 1.43 23.36
CA GLY A 114 -2.11 0.40 24.29
C GLY A 114 -2.75 -0.81 23.59
N THR A 115 -3.19 -1.77 24.42
CA THR A 115 -3.86 -2.99 23.96
C THR A 115 -5.37 -2.82 24.13
N GLN A 116 -6.05 -2.64 23.03
CA GLN A 116 -7.51 -2.60 22.99
C GLN A 116 -8.02 -3.50 21.88
N THR A 117 -9.23 -4.01 22.03
CA THR A 117 -9.87 -4.88 21.05
C THR A 117 -10.94 -4.11 20.27
N PHE A 118 -11.33 -4.65 19.11
CA PHE A 118 -12.47 -4.11 18.36
C PHE A 118 -13.77 -4.07 19.20
N GLN A 119 -13.94 -5.04 20.09
CA GLN A 119 -15.12 -5.09 20.96
C GLN A 119 -15.19 -3.92 21.94
N ASP A 120 -14.02 -3.44 22.41
CA ASP A 120 -13.91 -2.31 23.32
C ASP A 120 -14.10 -0.96 22.63
N THR A 121 -13.47 -0.81 21.46
CA THR A 121 -13.34 0.50 20.79
C THR A 121 -14.26 0.69 19.59
N ARG A 122 -14.84 -0.39 19.07
CA ARG A 122 -15.70 -0.40 17.89
C ARG A 122 -15.02 0.16 16.63
N ASN A 123 -13.69 0.11 16.59
CA ASN A 123 -12.88 0.51 15.43
C ASN A 123 -11.64 -0.37 15.28
N GLU A 124 -11.00 -0.31 14.12
CA GLU A 124 -9.84 -1.13 13.75
C GLU A 124 -8.48 -0.42 13.99
N MET A 125 -8.48 0.74 14.63
CA MET A 125 -7.26 1.56 14.81
C MET A 125 -6.16 0.88 15.61
N PHE A 126 -6.51 -0.08 16.45
CA PHE A 126 -5.56 -0.87 17.27
C PHE A 126 -5.01 -2.10 16.54
N ARG A 127 -5.47 -2.36 15.32
CA ARG A 127 -4.89 -3.38 14.46
C ARG A 127 -3.70 -2.81 13.70
N SER A 128 -2.62 -3.57 13.65
CA SER A 128 -1.45 -3.16 12.87
C SER A 128 -1.73 -3.19 11.36
N GLY A 129 -1.04 -2.35 10.61
CA GLY A 129 -1.12 -2.38 9.15
C GLY A 129 -0.67 -3.72 8.58
N ARG A 130 0.28 -4.42 9.24
CA ARG A 130 0.70 -5.77 8.87
C ARG A 130 -0.45 -6.78 9.01
N ASP A 131 -1.17 -6.77 10.13
CA ASP A 131 -2.27 -7.70 10.36
C ASP A 131 -3.43 -7.45 9.39
N SER A 132 -3.70 -6.17 9.09
CA SER A 132 -4.69 -5.78 8.09
C SER A 132 -4.31 -6.27 6.70
N LEU A 133 -3.03 -6.14 6.32
CA LEU A 133 -2.51 -6.67 5.06
C LEU A 133 -2.66 -8.19 4.98
N LEU A 134 -2.26 -8.91 6.02
CA LEU A 134 -2.39 -10.38 6.06
C LEU A 134 -3.85 -10.83 5.95
N LEU A 135 -4.78 -10.12 6.59
CA LEU A 135 -6.20 -10.38 6.49
C LEU A 135 -6.71 -10.21 5.05
N GLU A 136 -6.32 -9.13 4.38
CA GLU A 136 -6.70 -8.90 2.98
C GLU A 136 -6.07 -9.93 2.03
N MET A 137 -4.84 -10.33 2.27
CA MET A 137 -4.17 -11.36 1.46
C MET A 137 -4.88 -12.71 1.53
N THR A 138 -5.43 -13.08 2.70
CA THR A 138 -6.18 -14.34 2.84
C THR A 138 -7.44 -14.37 1.97
N LYS A 139 -8.09 -13.25 1.72
CA LYS A 139 -9.27 -13.15 0.85
C LYS A 139 -8.98 -13.60 -0.58
N TYR A 140 -7.75 -13.44 -1.03
CA TYR A 140 -7.32 -13.81 -2.37
C TYR A 140 -6.51 -15.11 -2.42
N SER A 141 -6.53 -15.89 -1.34
CA SER A 141 -5.82 -17.18 -1.25
C SER A 141 -4.30 -17.03 -1.46
N PHE A 142 -3.69 -15.98 -0.92
CA PHE A 142 -2.24 -15.86 -0.86
C PHE A 142 -1.67 -16.79 0.21
N CYS A 143 -0.54 -17.44 -0.10
CA CYS A 143 0.21 -18.20 0.88
C CYS A 143 1.02 -17.23 1.76
N LEU A 144 0.60 -17.05 3.01
CA LEU A 144 1.21 -16.07 3.92
C LEU A 144 2.67 -16.38 4.27
N LEU A 145 3.10 -17.64 4.16
CA LEU A 145 4.48 -18.06 4.42
C LEU A 145 5.48 -17.46 3.42
N TYR A 146 5.05 -17.25 2.17
CA TYR A 146 5.93 -16.79 1.09
C TYR A 146 5.75 -15.32 0.74
N THR A 147 4.67 -14.69 1.18
CA THR A 147 4.30 -13.34 0.75
C THR A 147 4.55 -12.25 1.78
N SER A 148 4.82 -12.61 3.03
CA SER A 148 5.18 -11.66 4.08
C SER A 148 6.69 -11.69 4.27
N PRO A 149 7.46 -10.72 3.77
CA PRO A 149 8.86 -10.60 4.15
C PRO A 149 8.93 -10.31 5.64
N SER A 150 9.25 -11.33 6.42
CA SER A 150 9.61 -11.13 7.81
C SER A 150 11.09 -10.69 7.85
N PRO A 151 11.44 -9.64 8.57
CA PRO A 151 12.83 -9.32 8.83
C PRO A 151 13.58 -10.40 9.63
N ARG A 152 12.87 -11.44 10.09
CA ARG A 152 13.46 -12.61 10.78
C ARG A 152 13.81 -13.76 9.85
N ASP A 153 13.43 -13.68 8.58
CA ASP A 153 13.78 -14.70 7.59
C ASP A 153 15.13 -14.43 6.91
N VAL A 154 15.92 -13.54 7.51
CA VAL A 154 17.31 -13.22 7.12
C VAL A 154 18.22 -13.55 8.30
N GLU A 155 18.25 -14.82 8.70
CA GLU A 155 19.33 -15.43 9.45
C GLU A 155 19.89 -16.63 8.68
#